data_fe9187e6e3392a1af21f0a5ac8d479f2
#
_entry.id   fe9187e6e3392a1af21f0a5ac8d479f2
#
_cell.length_a   1.000
_cell.length_b   1.000
_cell.length_c   1.000
_cell.angle_alpha   90.00
_cell.angle_beta   90.00
_cell.angle_gamma   90.00
#
_symmetry.space_group_name_H-M   'P 1'
#
loop_
_entity.id
_entity.type
_entity.pdbx_description
1 polymer ?
#
loop_
_entity_poly.entity_id
_entity_poly.type
_entity_poly.pdbx_seq_one_letter_code
_entity_poly.pdbx_strand_id
1 'polypeptide(L)'
;MINQDHIRNFSIIAHIDHGKSTLSDRLIELCGAVEKRIMEDQILDNMDLERERGITIKARAVGLNYQAADGELYTLNLIDTPGHVDFNYEVSRSLAACEGAVLVVDASQGVEAQTLANTYLALDADLEILPVINKIDLPAADPQRVKQEIEDIIGILAMDAPEISAKNGINVEAVLDDIVNNVPAPTGDIGAPLKALIFDSQYDSYRGVIVFMRIFDGRIKKGTEILLKSTGARYSVLEVGHMRPIGLEPCEELCAGDVGYFTASIKNVADTQVGDTVTTVANPCADALPGYRPARAMVYCGIYTEDGSKYPDLRDALEKLQLNDASLSFEPESSVALGFGFRCGFLGMLHMEVIQERLEREFDLELVTTLPSVIYKVVKTDGSIVMVDNPHNYPDPAVIEHAEEPYVKVSIITPNDFVGNIMPLCQDRRGEYKDMQYLDSNLVELRYEMPLNEIIYDFFDTLKARTKGYASLDYELSEYKPSELVKVDMLLNGDQVDALSFIAHREKAYGRARKLCEKLKDNIPRQMFEVPIQAAIGGKIIARETVKAMRKDVLAKCYGGDITRKKKLLEKQKEGKKKMRQLGTVSIPTEAFLAVLKLDE
;
A
#
# COMPACT_ATOMS: atom_id res chain seq x y z
N MET A 1 16.18 -2.54 -36.61
CA MET A 1 16.77 -2.36 -35.26
C MET A 1 16.54 -0.93 -34.86
N ILE A 2 15.91 -0.70 -33.71
CA ILE A 2 15.76 0.64 -33.14
C ILE A 2 17.18 1.11 -32.80
N ASN A 3 17.53 2.33 -33.16
CA ASN A 3 18.81 2.91 -32.76
C ASN A 3 18.77 3.20 -31.26
N GLN A 4 19.70 2.66 -30.47
CA GLN A 4 19.78 2.84 -29.03
C GLN A 4 19.80 4.33 -28.61
N ASP A 5 20.42 5.18 -29.43
CA ASP A 5 20.48 6.63 -29.22
C ASP A 5 19.09 7.29 -29.24
N HIS A 6 18.09 6.64 -29.86
CA HIS A 6 16.73 7.13 -29.98
C HIS A 6 15.76 6.47 -28.98
N ILE A 7 16.28 5.78 -27.96
CA ILE A 7 15.47 5.23 -26.86
C ILE A 7 15.54 6.19 -25.66
N ARG A 8 14.41 6.41 -25.00
CA ARG A 8 14.33 7.13 -23.72
C ARG A 8 13.49 6.33 -22.75
N ASN A 9 14.10 5.87 -21.66
CA ASN A 9 13.41 5.15 -20.59
C ASN A 9 13.24 6.11 -19.42
N PHE A 10 12.02 6.43 -19.08
CA PHE A 10 11.73 7.40 -18.02
C PHE A 10 10.50 7.00 -17.21
N SER A 11 10.45 7.50 -16.00
CA SER A 11 9.31 7.39 -15.10
C SER A 11 8.69 8.77 -14.84
N ILE A 12 7.43 8.81 -14.46
CA ILE A 12 6.80 10.03 -13.94
C ILE A 12 6.63 9.87 -12.44
N ILE A 13 7.24 10.76 -11.69
CA ILE A 13 7.15 10.85 -10.23
C ILE A 13 6.40 12.12 -9.83
N ALA A 14 5.53 12.00 -8.85
CA ALA A 14 4.70 13.12 -8.39
C ALA A 14 4.17 12.85 -6.98
N HIS A 15 3.77 13.90 -6.29
CA HIS A 15 2.86 13.76 -5.15
C HIS A 15 1.45 13.34 -5.61
N ILE A 16 0.65 12.79 -4.70
CA ILE A 16 -0.77 12.46 -4.96
C ILE A 16 -1.48 13.75 -5.43
N ASP A 17 -2.36 13.61 -6.42
CA ASP A 17 -3.14 14.70 -7.01
C ASP A 17 -2.34 15.79 -7.78
N HIS A 18 -1.02 15.68 -7.95
CA HIS A 18 -0.26 16.64 -8.78
C HIS A 18 -0.50 16.47 -10.28
N GLY A 19 -1.22 15.41 -10.69
CA GLY A 19 -1.65 15.23 -12.07
C GLY A 19 -0.78 14.29 -12.89
N LYS A 20 -0.11 13.32 -12.24
CA LYS A 20 0.71 12.28 -12.87
C LYS A 20 -0.05 11.51 -13.95
N SER A 21 -1.16 10.83 -13.61
CA SER A 21 -1.95 10.01 -14.56
C SER A 21 -2.53 10.85 -15.69
N THR A 22 -2.94 12.10 -15.40
CA THR A 22 -3.41 13.04 -16.43
C THR A 22 -2.31 13.42 -17.42
N LEU A 23 -1.06 13.60 -16.93
CA LEU A 23 0.08 13.86 -17.82
C LEU A 23 0.40 12.62 -18.66
N SER A 24 0.43 11.43 -18.06
CA SER A 24 0.64 10.16 -18.77
C SER A 24 -0.36 10.01 -19.93
N ASP A 25 -1.65 10.27 -19.68
CA ASP A 25 -2.70 10.24 -20.72
C ASP A 25 -2.41 11.21 -21.87
N ARG A 26 -1.96 12.43 -21.56
CA ARG A 26 -1.65 13.44 -22.59
C ARG A 26 -0.42 13.08 -23.42
N LEU A 27 0.60 12.50 -22.80
CA LEU A 27 1.77 11.99 -23.54
C LEU A 27 1.37 10.87 -24.51
N ILE A 28 0.52 9.93 -24.06
CA ILE A 28 0.00 8.84 -24.89
C ILE A 28 -0.84 9.40 -26.07
N GLU A 29 -1.69 10.40 -25.81
CA GLU A 29 -2.52 11.05 -26.84
C GLU A 29 -1.65 11.77 -27.89
N LEU A 30 -0.66 12.55 -27.46
CA LEU A 30 0.23 13.30 -28.34
C LEU A 30 1.11 12.39 -29.20
N CYS A 31 1.58 11.26 -28.66
CA CYS A 31 2.28 10.25 -29.43
C CYS A 31 1.39 9.46 -30.40
N GLY A 32 0.06 9.66 -30.36
CA GLY A 32 -0.88 8.95 -31.23
C GLY A 32 -0.92 7.44 -31.00
N ALA A 33 -0.52 7.00 -29.81
CA ALA A 33 -0.39 5.58 -29.47
C ALA A 33 -1.76 4.89 -29.30
N VAL A 34 -2.83 5.68 -29.11
CA VAL A 34 -4.21 5.22 -28.97
C VAL A 34 -5.11 6.07 -29.85
N GLU A 35 -6.07 5.43 -30.53
CA GLU A 35 -7.07 6.16 -31.32
C GLU A 35 -7.95 7.03 -30.39
N LYS A 36 -8.19 8.30 -30.78
CA LYS A 36 -8.98 9.26 -29.98
C LYS A 36 -10.35 8.75 -29.53
N ARG A 37 -10.98 7.83 -30.27
CA ARG A 37 -12.30 7.25 -29.92
C ARG A 37 -12.24 6.19 -28.84
N ILE A 38 -11.04 5.66 -28.54
CA ILE A 38 -10.79 4.59 -27.56
C ILE A 38 -10.08 5.17 -26.33
N MET A 39 -9.61 6.42 -26.43
CA MET A 39 -8.94 7.12 -25.35
C MET A 39 -9.94 7.33 -24.21
N GLU A 40 -9.62 6.79 -23.05
CA GLU A 40 -10.34 6.97 -21.78
C GLU A 40 -9.43 7.72 -20.80
N ASP A 41 -10.03 8.40 -19.84
CA ASP A 41 -9.26 9.01 -18.73
C ASP A 41 -8.58 7.92 -17.91
N GLN A 42 -7.33 8.16 -17.51
CA GLN A 42 -6.50 7.22 -16.73
C GLN A 42 -6.33 5.86 -17.45
N ILE A 43 -5.96 5.90 -18.74
CA ILE A 43 -5.86 4.71 -19.59
C ILE A 43 -4.81 3.69 -19.09
N LEU A 44 -3.81 4.13 -18.30
CA LEU A 44 -2.82 3.27 -17.68
C LEU A 44 -3.34 2.62 -16.39
N ASP A 45 -4.31 3.22 -15.72
CA ASP A 45 -4.92 2.69 -14.51
C ASP A 45 -5.96 1.62 -14.89
N ASN A 46 -5.53 0.34 -14.85
CA ASN A 46 -6.35 -0.78 -15.32
C ASN A 46 -7.35 -1.30 -14.30
N MET A 47 -7.13 -1.02 -13.02
CA MET A 47 -8.03 -1.44 -11.96
C MET A 47 -9.15 -0.40 -11.78
N ASP A 48 -10.38 -0.85 -11.62
CA ASP A 48 -11.49 0.04 -11.28
C ASP A 48 -11.20 0.83 -9.99
N LEU A 49 -10.50 0.20 -9.05
CA LEU A 49 -10.05 0.80 -7.79
C LEU A 49 -9.08 1.97 -7.98
N GLU A 50 -8.15 1.88 -8.94
CA GLU A 50 -7.23 2.97 -9.28
C GLU A 50 -8.00 4.18 -9.77
N ARG A 51 -8.95 3.96 -10.68
CA ARG A 51 -9.81 5.01 -11.26
C ARG A 51 -10.76 5.63 -10.21
N GLU A 52 -11.38 4.81 -9.37
CA GLU A 52 -12.29 5.28 -8.30
C GLU A 52 -11.56 6.12 -7.24
N ARG A 53 -10.35 5.72 -6.86
CA ARG A 53 -9.55 6.40 -5.83
C ARG A 53 -8.66 7.52 -6.40
N GLY A 54 -8.51 7.58 -7.72
CA GLY A 54 -7.64 8.56 -8.40
C GLY A 54 -6.15 8.37 -8.13
N ILE A 55 -5.72 7.15 -7.80
CA ILE A 55 -4.33 6.82 -7.47
C ILE A 55 -3.86 5.63 -8.31
N THR A 56 -2.64 5.67 -8.80
CA THR A 56 -1.97 4.51 -9.37
C THR A 56 -1.50 3.59 -8.24
N ILE A 57 -1.91 2.33 -8.28
CA ILE A 57 -1.55 1.30 -7.29
C ILE A 57 -0.39 0.47 -7.82
N LYS A 58 -0.45 0.03 -9.08
CA LYS A 58 0.55 -0.82 -9.70
C LYS A 58 1.31 -0.08 -10.80
N ALA A 59 2.63 -0.19 -10.79
CA ALA A 59 3.47 0.35 -11.85
C ALA A 59 3.14 -0.30 -13.20
N ARG A 60 3.14 0.51 -14.27
CA ARG A 60 2.90 0.04 -15.63
C ARG A 60 3.86 0.65 -16.62
N ALA A 61 4.46 -0.20 -17.47
CA ALA A 61 5.35 0.25 -18.51
C ALA A 61 4.63 0.27 -19.87
N VAL A 62 4.86 1.31 -20.67
CA VAL A 62 4.34 1.45 -22.03
C VAL A 62 5.36 2.08 -22.96
N GLY A 63 5.50 1.51 -24.16
CA GLY A 63 6.33 2.06 -25.22
C GLY A 63 5.52 2.96 -26.15
N LEU A 64 5.99 4.18 -26.33
CA LEU A 64 5.42 5.20 -27.20
C LEU A 64 6.39 5.52 -28.33
N ASN A 65 5.88 5.88 -29.50
CA ASN A 65 6.69 6.37 -30.60
C ASN A 65 6.42 7.87 -30.75
N TYR A 66 7.47 8.67 -30.72
CA TYR A 66 7.39 10.13 -30.85
C TYR A 66 8.25 10.63 -31.99
N GLN A 67 7.67 11.40 -32.89
CA GLN A 67 8.37 12.12 -33.96
C GLN A 67 8.84 13.46 -33.40
N ALA A 68 10.12 13.58 -33.08
CA ALA A 68 10.67 14.78 -32.49
C ALA A 68 10.88 15.92 -33.51
N ALA A 69 11.14 17.11 -33.01
CA ALA A 69 11.37 18.32 -33.84
C ALA A 69 12.58 18.21 -34.79
N ASP A 70 13.56 17.34 -34.49
CA ASP A 70 14.71 17.03 -35.34
C ASP A 70 14.36 16.16 -36.58
N GLY A 71 13.12 15.66 -36.63
CA GLY A 71 12.61 14.78 -37.68
C GLY A 71 12.89 13.30 -37.46
N GLU A 72 13.56 12.92 -36.38
CA GLU A 72 13.86 11.53 -36.03
C GLU A 72 12.72 10.91 -35.20
N LEU A 73 12.61 9.58 -35.27
CA LEU A 73 11.62 8.82 -34.51
C LEU A 73 12.25 8.26 -33.24
N TYR A 74 11.74 8.65 -32.09
CA TYR A 74 12.16 8.17 -30.78
C TYR A 74 11.19 7.13 -30.23
N THR A 75 11.74 6.16 -29.51
CA THR A 75 10.98 5.21 -28.69
C THR A 75 11.06 5.68 -27.24
N LEU A 76 9.93 6.08 -26.70
CA LEU A 76 9.78 6.57 -25.34
C LEU A 76 9.15 5.46 -24.49
N ASN A 77 9.91 4.86 -23.59
CA ASN A 77 9.39 3.87 -22.64
C ASN A 77 9.01 4.58 -21.35
N LEU A 78 7.74 4.86 -21.19
CA LEU A 78 7.17 5.41 -19.96
C LEU A 78 6.89 4.29 -18.97
N ILE A 79 7.44 4.41 -17.75
CA ILE A 79 7.11 3.54 -16.62
C ILE A 79 6.33 4.38 -15.62
N ASP A 80 5.01 4.22 -15.59
CA ASP A 80 4.13 4.91 -14.67
C ASP A 80 4.26 4.30 -13.27
N THR A 81 4.44 5.12 -12.24
CA THR A 81 4.73 4.68 -10.86
C THR A 81 3.63 5.11 -9.89
N PRO A 82 3.36 4.33 -8.83
CA PRO A 82 2.51 4.80 -7.74
C PRO A 82 3.03 6.10 -7.11
N GLY A 83 2.13 6.92 -6.59
CA GLY A 83 2.48 8.15 -5.86
C GLY A 83 2.41 8.04 -4.34
N HIS A 84 1.91 6.93 -3.79
CA HIS A 84 1.65 6.78 -2.35
C HIS A 84 2.81 6.09 -1.62
N VAL A 85 3.08 6.50 -0.38
CA VAL A 85 4.17 5.99 0.46
C VAL A 85 4.15 4.46 0.64
N ASP A 86 2.98 3.85 0.76
CA ASP A 86 2.84 2.40 0.91
C ASP A 86 3.44 1.62 -0.28
N PHE A 87 3.55 2.26 -1.45
CA PHE A 87 4.05 1.66 -2.68
C PHE A 87 5.47 2.08 -3.06
N ASN A 88 6.24 2.68 -2.15
CA ASN A 88 7.64 3.09 -2.39
C ASN A 88 8.52 1.95 -2.93
N TYR A 89 8.21 0.70 -2.57
CA TYR A 89 8.88 -0.47 -3.11
C TYR A 89 8.65 -0.62 -4.63
N GLU A 90 7.44 -0.34 -5.12
CA GLU A 90 7.12 -0.36 -6.56
C GLU A 90 7.80 0.80 -7.30
N VAL A 91 7.86 1.98 -6.66
CA VAL A 91 8.54 3.15 -7.21
C VAL A 91 10.02 2.85 -7.43
N SER A 92 10.73 2.36 -6.42
CA SER A 92 12.17 2.07 -6.50
C SER A 92 12.51 1.04 -7.60
N ARG A 93 11.65 0.03 -7.81
CA ARG A 93 11.82 -0.96 -8.88
C ARG A 93 11.68 -0.36 -10.27
N SER A 94 10.68 0.48 -10.43
CA SER A 94 10.39 1.14 -11.69
C SER A 94 11.50 2.11 -12.08
N LEU A 95 11.98 2.90 -11.11
CA LEU A 95 13.08 3.84 -11.32
C LEU A 95 14.36 3.14 -11.76
N ALA A 96 14.70 1.98 -11.20
CA ALA A 96 15.90 1.23 -11.62
C ALA A 96 15.85 0.71 -13.06
N ALA A 97 14.71 0.77 -13.74
CA ALA A 97 14.58 0.44 -15.15
C ALA A 97 14.68 1.66 -16.09
N CYS A 98 14.88 2.86 -15.53
CA CYS A 98 14.88 4.14 -16.23
C CYS A 98 16.27 4.78 -16.27
N GLU A 99 16.44 5.75 -17.16
CA GLU A 99 17.57 6.70 -17.22
C GLU A 99 17.12 8.12 -16.80
N GLY A 100 15.82 8.40 -16.76
CA GLY A 100 15.29 9.70 -16.34
C GLY A 100 13.98 9.61 -15.55
N ALA A 101 13.69 10.69 -14.84
CA ALA A 101 12.44 10.85 -14.09
C ALA A 101 11.84 12.24 -14.35
N VAL A 102 10.59 12.29 -14.76
CA VAL A 102 9.81 13.53 -14.89
C VAL A 102 9.15 13.82 -13.55
N LEU A 103 9.59 14.88 -12.88
CA LEU A 103 9.08 15.33 -11.60
C LEU A 103 7.94 16.33 -11.79
N VAL A 104 6.71 15.90 -11.57
CA VAL A 104 5.51 16.75 -11.73
C VAL A 104 5.17 17.43 -10.41
N VAL A 105 5.16 18.75 -10.42
CA VAL A 105 4.82 19.58 -9.26
C VAL A 105 3.64 20.49 -9.57
N ASP A 106 2.67 20.54 -8.67
CA ASP A 106 1.49 21.41 -8.78
C ASP A 106 1.88 22.88 -8.56
N ALA A 107 1.54 23.75 -9.51
CA ALA A 107 1.84 25.19 -9.46
C ALA A 107 1.17 25.92 -8.29
N SER A 108 0.14 25.34 -7.66
CA SER A 108 -0.56 25.92 -6.52
C SER A 108 -0.05 25.42 -5.17
N GLN A 109 0.30 24.13 -5.10
CA GLN A 109 0.72 23.48 -3.84
C GLN A 109 2.23 23.56 -3.61
N GLY A 110 3.03 23.38 -4.68
CA GLY A 110 4.49 23.39 -4.57
C GLY A 110 5.10 22.06 -4.16
N VAL A 111 6.24 22.10 -3.48
CA VAL A 111 6.99 20.90 -3.04
C VAL A 111 6.36 20.32 -1.78
N GLU A 112 6.07 19.01 -1.81
CA GLU A 112 5.48 18.27 -0.70
C GLU A 112 6.35 17.04 -0.30
N ALA A 113 6.04 16.36 0.82
CA ALA A 113 6.89 15.29 1.36
C ALA A 113 7.13 14.15 0.36
N GLN A 114 6.10 13.70 -0.36
CA GLN A 114 6.26 12.65 -1.37
C GLN A 114 7.05 13.14 -2.59
N THR A 115 6.97 14.44 -2.92
CA THR A 115 7.83 15.03 -3.93
C THR A 115 9.29 14.82 -3.58
N LEU A 116 9.68 15.14 -2.34
CA LEU A 116 11.05 14.94 -1.85
C LEU A 116 11.44 13.47 -1.79
N ALA A 117 10.59 12.63 -1.19
CA ALA A 117 10.86 11.20 -1.04
C ALA A 117 11.09 10.52 -2.41
N ASN A 118 10.21 10.78 -3.40
CA ASN A 118 10.33 10.23 -4.73
C ASN A 118 11.56 10.79 -5.48
N THR A 119 11.89 12.06 -5.26
CA THR A 119 13.09 12.68 -5.84
C THR A 119 14.35 12.04 -5.29
N TYR A 120 14.44 11.79 -3.98
CA TYR A 120 15.59 11.09 -3.38
C TYR A 120 15.72 9.66 -3.91
N LEU A 121 14.61 8.93 -4.09
CA LEU A 121 14.64 7.60 -4.73
C LEU A 121 15.17 7.65 -6.17
N ALA A 122 14.83 8.71 -6.94
CA ALA A 122 15.33 8.91 -8.29
C ALA A 122 16.83 9.27 -8.30
N LEU A 123 17.29 10.10 -7.36
CA LEU A 123 18.71 10.43 -7.17
C LEU A 123 19.54 9.21 -6.75
N ASP A 124 19.02 8.39 -5.83
CA ASP A 124 19.66 7.14 -5.41
C ASP A 124 19.78 6.12 -6.57
N ALA A 125 18.88 6.20 -7.55
CA ALA A 125 18.93 5.42 -8.78
C ALA A 125 19.79 6.06 -9.89
N ASP A 126 20.47 7.18 -9.63
CA ASP A 126 21.32 7.94 -10.57
C ASP A 126 20.57 8.39 -11.83
N LEU A 127 19.31 8.85 -11.69
CA LEU A 127 18.48 9.29 -12.79
C LEU A 127 18.61 10.80 -13.04
N GLU A 128 18.51 11.18 -14.33
CA GLU A 128 18.30 12.58 -14.71
C GLU A 128 16.88 13.01 -14.34
N ILE A 129 16.71 14.10 -13.58
CA ILE A 129 15.41 14.54 -13.10
C ILE A 129 14.98 15.80 -13.83
N LEU A 130 13.82 15.70 -14.50
CA LEU A 130 13.24 16.78 -15.29
C LEU A 130 12.02 17.36 -14.55
N PRO A 131 12.12 18.55 -13.92
CA PRO A 131 10.98 19.18 -13.27
C PRO A 131 9.96 19.70 -14.28
N VAL A 132 8.67 19.53 -13.99
CA VAL A 132 7.54 20.01 -14.78
C VAL A 132 6.52 20.65 -13.86
N ILE A 133 6.14 21.89 -14.12
CA ILE A 133 5.18 22.66 -13.33
C ILE A 133 3.79 22.50 -13.94
N ASN A 134 2.92 21.76 -13.25
CA ASN A 134 1.56 21.44 -13.73
C ASN A 134 0.48 22.30 -13.08
N LYS A 135 -0.71 22.27 -13.66
CA LYS A 135 -1.91 22.98 -13.21
C LYS A 135 -1.80 24.50 -13.22
N ILE A 136 -1.11 25.05 -14.20
CA ILE A 136 -0.99 26.53 -14.38
C ILE A 136 -2.33 27.21 -14.67
N ASP A 137 -3.37 26.44 -14.98
CA ASP A 137 -4.74 26.91 -15.22
C ASP A 137 -5.51 27.24 -13.93
N LEU A 138 -4.99 26.86 -12.77
CA LEU A 138 -5.65 27.14 -11.50
C LEU A 138 -5.46 28.62 -11.08
N PRO A 139 -6.48 29.27 -10.47
CA PRO A 139 -6.40 30.65 -10.03
C PRO A 139 -5.30 30.92 -8.97
N ALA A 140 -4.92 29.90 -8.21
CA ALA A 140 -3.89 29.98 -7.17
C ALA A 140 -2.50 29.55 -7.67
N ALA A 141 -2.35 29.28 -8.98
CA ALA A 141 -1.07 28.85 -9.54
C ALA A 141 -0.03 29.97 -9.50
N ASP A 142 1.16 29.65 -8.99
CA ASP A 142 2.34 30.51 -9.00
C ASP A 142 3.57 29.71 -9.45
N PRO A 143 3.74 29.52 -10.77
CA PRO A 143 4.83 28.71 -11.31
C PRO A 143 6.22 29.22 -10.90
N GLN A 144 6.43 30.52 -10.82
CA GLN A 144 7.73 31.10 -10.49
C GLN A 144 8.14 30.78 -9.05
N ARG A 145 7.21 30.89 -8.11
CA ARG A 145 7.43 30.48 -6.72
C ARG A 145 7.81 29.00 -6.64
N VAL A 146 7.07 28.14 -7.32
CA VAL A 146 7.30 26.67 -7.28
C VAL A 146 8.63 26.30 -7.91
N LYS A 147 9.04 26.93 -9.00
CA LYS A 147 10.37 26.75 -9.60
C LYS A 147 11.47 27.09 -8.60
N GLN A 148 11.33 28.23 -7.91
CA GLN A 148 12.29 28.65 -6.88
C GLN A 148 12.30 27.65 -5.70
N GLU A 149 11.14 27.16 -5.25
CA GLU A 149 11.06 26.14 -4.21
C GLU A 149 11.80 24.85 -4.60
N ILE A 150 11.67 24.40 -5.85
CA ILE A 150 12.38 23.21 -6.35
C ILE A 150 13.90 23.43 -6.29
N GLU A 151 14.41 24.59 -6.74
CA GLU A 151 15.83 24.91 -6.68
C GLU A 151 16.34 25.02 -5.24
N ASP A 152 15.61 25.71 -4.38
CA ASP A 152 16.04 25.98 -3.01
C ASP A 152 15.96 24.74 -2.10
N ILE A 153 14.91 23.91 -2.26
CA ILE A 153 14.64 22.76 -1.38
C ILE A 153 15.29 21.47 -1.90
N ILE A 154 15.18 21.22 -3.22
CA ILE A 154 15.64 19.98 -3.83
C ILE A 154 17.07 20.15 -4.39
N GLY A 155 17.41 21.33 -4.87
CA GLY A 155 18.72 21.63 -5.46
C GLY A 155 18.83 21.26 -6.93
N ILE A 156 17.70 21.11 -7.64
CA ILE A 156 17.62 20.80 -9.06
C ILE A 156 17.26 22.07 -9.83
N LEU A 157 17.92 22.34 -10.96
CA LEU A 157 17.60 23.48 -11.82
C LEU A 157 16.16 23.37 -12.34
N ALA A 158 15.34 24.38 -12.08
CA ALA A 158 13.92 24.38 -12.42
C ALA A 158 13.44 25.66 -13.12
N MET A 159 14.28 26.70 -13.26
CA MET A 159 13.85 27.98 -13.86
C MET A 159 13.38 27.81 -15.31
N ASP A 160 13.97 26.88 -16.06
CA ASP A 160 13.61 26.58 -17.44
C ASP A 160 12.56 25.46 -17.57
N ALA A 161 12.06 24.92 -16.44
CA ALA A 161 11.09 23.84 -16.42
C ALA A 161 9.81 24.20 -17.19
N PRO A 162 9.25 23.26 -17.99
CA PRO A 162 8.01 23.44 -18.71
C PRO A 162 6.83 23.76 -17.76
N GLU A 163 6.08 24.80 -18.09
CA GLU A 163 4.85 25.19 -17.41
C GLU A 163 3.65 24.67 -18.19
N ILE A 164 2.89 23.73 -17.61
CA ILE A 164 1.85 22.99 -18.33
C ILE A 164 0.50 23.00 -17.62
N SER A 165 -0.54 22.72 -18.38
CA SER A 165 -1.80 22.19 -17.86
C SER A 165 -2.10 20.87 -18.54
N ALA A 166 -1.80 19.77 -17.85
CA ALA A 166 -2.08 18.44 -18.35
C ALA A 166 -3.59 18.25 -18.62
N LYS A 167 -4.46 18.79 -17.76
CA LYS A 167 -5.92 18.74 -17.91
C LYS A 167 -6.38 19.39 -19.21
N ASN A 168 -5.86 20.57 -19.55
CA ASN A 168 -6.27 21.34 -20.72
C ASN A 168 -5.38 21.10 -21.94
N GLY A 169 -4.35 20.25 -21.83
CA GLY A 169 -3.40 19.96 -22.91
C GLY A 169 -2.51 21.15 -23.27
N ILE A 170 -2.29 22.12 -22.34
CA ILE A 170 -1.49 23.30 -22.61
C ILE A 170 -0.01 22.96 -22.44
N ASN A 171 0.79 23.23 -23.46
CA ASN A 171 2.26 23.16 -23.47
C ASN A 171 2.84 21.75 -23.12
N VAL A 172 2.06 20.67 -23.31
CA VAL A 172 2.52 19.29 -22.96
C VAL A 172 3.57 18.78 -23.95
N GLU A 173 3.58 19.27 -25.20
CA GLU A 173 4.62 18.93 -26.19
C GLU A 173 6.01 19.31 -25.72
N ALA A 174 6.15 20.42 -24.97
CA ALA A 174 7.43 20.84 -24.40
C ALA A 174 8.02 19.79 -23.44
N VAL A 175 7.18 19.00 -22.75
CA VAL A 175 7.65 17.90 -21.90
C VAL A 175 8.23 16.76 -22.73
N LEU A 176 7.63 16.42 -23.90
CA LEU A 176 8.16 15.41 -24.80
C LEU A 176 9.51 15.84 -25.38
N ASP A 177 9.62 17.11 -25.79
CA ASP A 177 10.88 17.67 -26.29
C ASP A 177 11.96 17.68 -25.21
N ASP A 178 11.60 18.01 -23.98
CA ASP A 178 12.51 18.00 -22.83
C ASP A 178 13.01 16.58 -22.53
N ILE A 179 12.13 15.56 -22.55
CA ILE A 179 12.50 14.14 -22.40
C ILE A 179 13.48 13.71 -23.50
N VAL A 180 13.22 14.05 -24.76
CA VAL A 180 14.08 13.67 -25.89
C VAL A 180 15.48 14.29 -25.75
N ASN A 181 15.54 15.57 -25.34
CA ASN A 181 16.79 16.32 -25.30
C ASN A 181 17.64 16.03 -24.06
N ASN A 182 17.04 15.82 -22.90
CA ASN A 182 17.72 15.81 -21.62
C ASN A 182 17.76 14.43 -20.94
N VAL A 183 16.82 13.50 -21.19
CA VAL A 183 16.97 12.12 -20.68
C VAL A 183 18.09 11.42 -21.47
N PRO A 184 19.11 10.85 -20.82
CA PRO A 184 20.18 10.13 -21.51
C PRO A 184 19.63 8.91 -22.29
N ALA A 185 20.26 8.62 -23.41
CA ALA A 185 20.03 7.35 -24.09
C ALA A 185 20.57 6.20 -23.23
N PRO A 186 19.89 5.04 -23.23
CA PRO A 186 20.37 3.88 -22.49
C PRO A 186 21.73 3.41 -23.01
N THR A 187 22.61 3.03 -22.10
CA THR A 187 23.90 2.46 -22.40
C THR A 187 23.83 0.93 -22.43
N GLY A 188 24.75 0.26 -23.12
CA GLY A 188 24.84 -1.20 -23.13
C GLY A 188 25.40 -1.74 -24.43
N ASP A 189 25.97 -2.94 -24.38
CA ASP A 189 26.59 -3.62 -25.55
C ASP A 189 25.68 -4.77 -26.02
N ILE A 190 25.14 -4.64 -27.23
CA ILE A 190 24.31 -5.67 -27.88
C ILE A 190 25.11 -6.97 -28.13
N GLY A 191 26.42 -6.90 -28.23
CA GLY A 191 27.31 -8.06 -28.45
C GLY A 191 27.70 -8.78 -27.16
N ALA A 192 27.47 -8.19 -26.00
CA ALA A 192 27.79 -8.78 -24.72
C ALA A 192 26.80 -9.92 -24.33
N PRO A 193 27.12 -10.72 -23.31
CA PRO A 193 26.18 -11.68 -22.72
C PRO A 193 24.91 -10.98 -22.24
N LEU A 194 23.74 -11.62 -22.44
CA LEU A 194 22.46 -11.06 -21.98
C LEU A 194 22.52 -10.77 -20.48
N LYS A 195 22.15 -9.55 -20.14
CA LYS A 195 22.01 -9.06 -18.77
C LYS A 195 20.76 -8.18 -18.69
N ALA A 196 19.68 -8.73 -18.18
CA ALA A 196 18.40 -8.04 -18.06
C ALA A 196 17.86 -8.10 -16.63
N LEU A 197 17.20 -7.04 -16.18
CA LEU A 197 16.62 -6.91 -14.86
C LEU A 197 15.10 -7.12 -14.94
N ILE A 198 14.56 -8.02 -14.12
CA ILE A 198 13.12 -8.17 -13.95
C ILE A 198 12.65 -7.06 -13.02
N PHE A 199 11.79 -6.16 -13.50
CA PHE A 199 11.22 -5.11 -12.66
C PHE A 199 9.77 -5.38 -12.26
N ASP A 200 9.04 -6.23 -13.00
CA ASP A 200 7.69 -6.68 -12.64
C ASP A 200 7.36 -8.03 -13.30
N SER A 201 6.29 -8.68 -12.82
CA SER A 201 5.73 -9.87 -13.44
C SER A 201 4.22 -9.91 -13.26
N GLN A 202 3.51 -10.51 -14.21
CA GLN A 202 2.08 -10.66 -14.19
C GLN A 202 1.67 -12.06 -14.63
N TYR A 203 0.69 -12.63 -13.95
CA TYR A 203 0.09 -13.89 -14.38
C TYR A 203 -1.08 -13.62 -15.32
N ASP A 204 -1.05 -14.23 -16.48
CA ASP A 204 -2.14 -14.28 -17.46
C ASP A 204 -2.63 -15.70 -17.62
N SER A 205 -3.95 -15.91 -17.59
CA SER A 205 -4.55 -17.26 -17.65
C SER A 205 -4.30 -18.00 -18.99
N TYR A 206 -3.98 -17.27 -20.05
CA TYR A 206 -3.73 -17.82 -21.40
C TYR A 206 -2.23 -17.94 -21.72
N ARG A 207 -1.43 -16.94 -21.30
CA ARG A 207 -0.01 -16.85 -21.62
C ARG A 207 0.90 -17.38 -20.51
N GLY A 208 0.36 -17.63 -19.32
CA GLY A 208 1.12 -17.96 -18.12
C GLY A 208 1.78 -16.72 -17.51
N VAL A 209 2.98 -16.85 -16.97
CA VAL A 209 3.71 -15.72 -16.40
C VAL A 209 4.32 -14.87 -17.52
N ILE A 210 3.94 -13.60 -17.54
CA ILE A 210 4.53 -12.55 -18.37
C ILE A 210 5.54 -11.83 -17.48
N VAL A 211 6.80 -11.79 -17.89
CA VAL A 211 7.88 -11.15 -17.14
C VAL A 211 8.28 -9.86 -17.85
N PHE A 212 8.22 -8.75 -17.12
CA PHE A 212 8.64 -7.44 -17.61
C PHE A 212 10.08 -7.18 -17.21
N MET A 213 10.88 -6.76 -18.19
CA MET A 213 12.32 -6.60 -17.99
C MET A 213 12.89 -5.39 -18.71
N ARG A 214 13.99 -4.89 -18.17
CA ARG A 214 14.90 -3.92 -18.80
C ARG A 214 16.17 -4.64 -19.22
N ILE A 215 16.56 -4.53 -20.50
CA ILE A 215 17.79 -5.14 -21.01
C ILE A 215 18.94 -4.12 -20.89
N PHE A 216 19.95 -4.47 -20.10
CA PHE A 216 21.16 -3.67 -19.94
C PHE A 216 22.19 -4.03 -20.99
N ASP A 217 22.48 -5.33 -21.19
CA ASP A 217 23.42 -5.83 -22.19
C ASP A 217 22.84 -7.02 -22.95
N GLY A 218 23.38 -7.24 -24.16
CA GLY A 218 23.03 -8.38 -24.98
C GLY A 218 21.69 -8.25 -25.70
N ARG A 219 21.09 -9.40 -25.98
CA ARG A 219 19.78 -9.51 -26.66
C ARG A 219 19.08 -10.79 -26.31
N ILE A 220 17.75 -10.77 -26.45
CA ILE A 220 16.86 -11.92 -26.22
C ILE A 220 15.87 -12.04 -27.36
N LYS A 221 15.56 -13.28 -27.77
CA LYS A 221 14.57 -13.58 -28.81
C LYS A 221 13.83 -14.85 -28.49
N LYS A 222 12.77 -15.12 -29.22
CA LYS A 222 12.05 -16.39 -29.17
C LYS A 222 12.99 -17.58 -29.33
N GLY A 223 12.85 -18.61 -28.49
CA GLY A 223 13.68 -19.83 -28.46
C GLY A 223 15.00 -19.68 -27.71
N THR A 224 15.33 -18.50 -27.15
CA THR A 224 16.49 -18.34 -26.28
C THR A 224 16.30 -19.14 -24.98
N GLU A 225 17.28 -19.95 -24.60
CA GLU A 225 17.32 -20.58 -23.29
C GLU A 225 17.89 -19.60 -22.27
N ILE A 226 17.06 -19.20 -21.32
CA ILE A 226 17.40 -18.27 -20.26
C ILE A 226 17.67 -18.96 -18.94
N LEU A 227 18.49 -18.32 -18.13
CA LEU A 227 18.82 -18.66 -16.75
C LEU A 227 18.47 -17.51 -15.83
N LEU A 228 17.67 -17.76 -14.83
CA LEU A 228 17.38 -16.83 -13.72
C LEU A 228 18.47 -16.99 -12.67
N LYS A 229 19.20 -15.91 -12.36
CA LYS A 229 20.43 -16.00 -11.56
C LYS A 229 20.17 -16.30 -10.08
N SER A 230 19.07 -15.81 -9.51
CA SER A 230 18.73 -16.01 -8.09
C SER A 230 18.32 -17.45 -7.78
N THR A 231 17.48 -18.04 -8.64
CA THR A 231 16.91 -19.36 -8.43
C THR A 231 17.66 -20.46 -9.17
N GLY A 232 18.47 -20.11 -10.19
CA GLY A 232 19.11 -21.06 -11.09
C GLY A 232 18.13 -21.76 -12.04
N ALA A 233 16.87 -21.33 -12.09
CA ALA A 233 15.84 -21.89 -12.96
C ALA A 233 16.13 -21.58 -14.42
N ARG A 234 15.81 -22.55 -15.31
CA ARG A 234 16.06 -22.46 -16.75
C ARG A 234 14.75 -22.59 -17.49
N TYR A 235 14.56 -21.71 -18.47
CA TYR A 235 13.36 -21.67 -19.29
C TYR A 235 13.69 -21.39 -20.76
N SER A 236 12.82 -21.84 -21.66
CA SER A 236 12.88 -21.47 -23.07
C SER A 236 11.87 -20.35 -23.34
N VAL A 237 12.33 -19.26 -23.91
CA VAL A 237 11.51 -18.09 -24.26
C VAL A 237 10.54 -18.45 -25.38
N LEU A 238 9.25 -18.25 -25.14
CA LEU A 238 8.20 -18.52 -26.12
C LEU A 238 7.88 -17.29 -26.99
N GLU A 239 7.89 -16.11 -26.38
CA GLU A 239 7.57 -14.84 -27.01
C GLU A 239 8.33 -13.72 -26.32
N VAL A 240 8.74 -12.71 -27.08
CA VAL A 240 9.28 -11.43 -26.59
C VAL A 240 8.52 -10.30 -27.28
N GLY A 241 8.43 -9.13 -26.66
CA GLY A 241 7.75 -7.98 -27.25
C GLY A 241 7.78 -6.73 -26.38
N HIS A 242 7.13 -5.69 -26.90
CA HIS A 242 6.98 -4.40 -26.23
C HIS A 242 5.59 -4.26 -25.61
N MET A 243 5.50 -3.51 -24.50
CA MET A 243 4.24 -3.10 -23.93
C MET A 243 3.69 -1.91 -24.71
N ARG A 244 2.41 -1.91 -25.00
CA ARG A 244 1.68 -0.80 -25.60
C ARG A 244 0.58 -0.32 -24.64
N PRO A 245 0.05 0.90 -24.80
CA PRO A 245 -1.06 1.35 -23.97
C PRO A 245 -2.24 0.38 -24.01
N ILE A 246 -2.47 -0.26 -25.17
CA ILE A 246 -3.48 -1.30 -25.34
C ILE A 246 -2.78 -2.62 -25.71
N GLY A 247 -2.45 -3.42 -24.68
CA GLY A 247 -1.98 -4.79 -24.83
C GLY A 247 -0.47 -4.94 -25.07
N LEU A 248 -0.09 -6.11 -25.55
CA LEU A 248 1.28 -6.55 -25.78
C LEU A 248 1.53 -6.72 -27.28
N GLU A 249 2.64 -6.18 -27.77
CA GLU A 249 3.05 -6.27 -29.17
C GLU A 249 4.27 -7.18 -29.31
N PRO A 250 4.12 -8.41 -29.85
CA PRO A 250 5.26 -9.29 -30.07
C PRO A 250 6.27 -8.70 -31.06
N CYS A 251 7.55 -8.95 -30.82
CA CYS A 251 8.64 -8.59 -31.74
C CYS A 251 9.60 -9.78 -31.97
N GLU A 252 10.54 -9.60 -32.90
CA GLU A 252 11.51 -10.66 -33.22
C GLU A 252 12.57 -10.80 -32.12
N GLU A 253 13.11 -9.68 -31.65
CA GLU A 253 14.13 -9.62 -30.59
C GLU A 253 14.04 -8.32 -29.80
N LEU A 254 14.52 -8.34 -28.56
CA LEU A 254 14.78 -7.19 -27.72
C LEU A 254 16.28 -7.10 -27.46
N CYS A 255 16.82 -5.89 -27.50
CA CYS A 255 18.25 -5.60 -27.40
C CYS A 255 18.59 -4.73 -26.19
N ALA A 256 19.88 -4.55 -25.92
CA ALA A 256 20.36 -3.61 -24.91
C ALA A 256 19.73 -2.24 -25.11
N GLY A 257 19.18 -1.67 -24.06
CA GLY A 257 18.41 -0.43 -24.10
C GLY A 257 16.90 -0.62 -24.03
N ASP A 258 16.36 -1.75 -24.49
CA ASP A 258 14.91 -1.98 -24.56
C ASP A 258 14.28 -2.27 -23.20
N VAL A 259 13.06 -1.76 -23.01
CA VAL A 259 12.11 -2.19 -21.99
C VAL A 259 11.02 -3.02 -22.67
N GLY A 260 10.87 -4.26 -22.23
CA GLY A 260 9.98 -5.19 -22.90
C GLY A 260 9.53 -6.33 -21.99
N TYR A 261 8.87 -7.31 -22.58
CA TYR A 261 8.43 -8.51 -21.87
C TYR A 261 8.92 -9.79 -22.56
N PHE A 262 8.93 -10.86 -21.78
CA PHE A 262 8.98 -12.22 -22.33
C PHE A 262 7.98 -13.14 -21.66
N THR A 263 7.62 -14.22 -22.34
CA THR A 263 6.88 -15.36 -21.78
C THR A 263 7.69 -16.65 -21.95
N ALA A 264 7.65 -17.53 -20.97
CA ALA A 264 8.44 -18.75 -20.99
C ALA A 264 7.77 -19.79 -20.09
N SER A 265 6.82 -20.56 -20.54
CA SER A 265 6.16 -21.69 -19.81
C SER A 265 6.44 -21.82 -18.30
N ILE A 266 6.56 -20.67 -17.61
CA ILE A 266 6.86 -20.61 -16.19
C ILE A 266 5.59 -21.00 -15.45
N LYS A 267 5.66 -22.07 -14.67
CA LYS A 267 4.52 -22.61 -13.94
C LYS A 267 4.43 -22.09 -12.51
N ASN A 268 5.58 -21.75 -11.94
CA ASN A 268 5.68 -21.24 -10.59
C ASN A 268 6.19 -19.80 -10.63
N VAL A 269 5.35 -18.85 -10.24
CA VAL A 269 5.71 -17.43 -10.20
C VAL A 269 6.82 -17.16 -9.18
N ALA A 270 6.91 -17.95 -8.14
CA ALA A 270 8.00 -17.84 -7.18
C ALA A 270 9.41 -18.01 -7.82
N ASP A 271 9.48 -18.59 -9.03
CA ASP A 271 10.74 -18.68 -9.77
C ASP A 271 11.14 -17.35 -10.44
N THR A 272 10.17 -16.44 -10.68
CA THR A 272 10.41 -15.11 -11.26
C THR A 272 10.40 -14.03 -10.19
N GLN A 273 11.47 -13.95 -9.43
CA GLN A 273 11.58 -12.92 -8.42
C GLN A 273 11.87 -11.56 -9.08
N VAL A 274 11.09 -10.55 -8.68
CA VAL A 274 11.36 -9.16 -9.08
C VAL A 274 12.72 -8.73 -8.53
N GLY A 275 13.55 -8.13 -9.40
CA GLY A 275 14.95 -7.80 -9.09
C GLY A 275 15.94 -8.88 -9.48
N ASP A 276 15.49 -10.03 -10.00
CA ASP A 276 16.40 -11.05 -10.50
C ASP A 276 17.01 -10.66 -11.84
N THR A 277 18.19 -11.22 -12.11
CA THR A 277 18.91 -11.04 -13.37
C THR A 277 18.63 -12.20 -14.31
N VAL A 278 18.16 -11.86 -15.50
CA VAL A 278 17.99 -12.82 -16.60
C VAL A 278 19.24 -12.83 -17.46
N THR A 279 19.76 -14.02 -17.73
CA THR A 279 20.89 -14.24 -18.66
C THR A 279 20.64 -15.44 -19.55
N THR A 280 21.54 -15.74 -20.50
CA THR A 280 21.41 -16.94 -21.35
C THR A 280 22.15 -18.12 -20.75
N VAL A 281 21.63 -19.34 -20.96
CA VAL A 281 22.30 -20.57 -20.52
C VAL A 281 23.60 -20.79 -21.28
N ALA A 282 23.65 -20.44 -22.57
CA ALA A 282 24.79 -20.68 -23.43
C ALA A 282 25.99 -19.74 -23.13
N ASN A 283 25.71 -18.50 -22.72
CA ASN A 283 26.74 -17.49 -22.42
C ASN A 283 26.23 -16.64 -21.24
N PRO A 284 26.34 -17.14 -19.99
CA PRO A 284 25.83 -16.43 -18.84
C PRO A 284 26.68 -15.21 -18.49
N CYS A 285 26.05 -14.10 -18.11
CA CYS A 285 26.77 -12.94 -17.58
C CYS A 285 27.49 -13.30 -16.27
N ALA A 286 28.65 -12.69 -16.03
CA ALA A 286 29.48 -12.98 -14.84
C ALA A 286 28.75 -12.52 -13.56
N ASP A 287 28.34 -11.26 -13.51
CA ASP A 287 27.74 -10.62 -12.33
C ASP A 287 26.22 -10.45 -12.48
N ALA A 288 25.50 -10.66 -11.41
CA ALA A 288 24.10 -10.28 -11.32
C ALA A 288 23.99 -8.76 -11.18
N LEU A 289 22.89 -8.19 -11.69
CA LEU A 289 22.53 -6.81 -11.39
C LEU A 289 22.22 -6.66 -9.89
N PRO A 290 22.46 -5.48 -9.29
CA PRO A 290 22.02 -5.24 -7.94
C PRO A 290 20.50 -5.48 -7.89
N GLY A 291 20.10 -6.48 -7.10
CA GLY A 291 18.69 -6.81 -6.92
C GLY A 291 18.00 -5.82 -5.98
N TYR A 292 16.69 -5.85 -5.97
CA TYR A 292 15.91 -5.07 -5.01
C TYR A 292 15.96 -5.68 -3.61
N ARG A 293 15.84 -4.83 -2.60
CA ARG A 293 15.55 -5.32 -1.25
C ARG A 293 14.13 -5.92 -1.27
N PRO A 294 13.93 -7.12 -0.70
CA PRO A 294 12.59 -7.70 -0.64
C PRO A 294 11.65 -6.75 0.12
N ALA A 295 10.43 -6.60 -0.38
CA ALA A 295 9.39 -5.87 0.33
C ALA A 295 9.16 -6.52 1.71
N ARG A 296 9.10 -5.72 2.75
CA ARG A 296 8.78 -6.19 4.09
C ARG A 296 7.39 -5.73 4.46
N ALA A 297 6.54 -6.68 4.82
CA ALA A 297 5.23 -6.35 5.35
C ALA A 297 5.39 -5.59 6.68
N MET A 298 4.64 -4.50 6.82
CA MET A 298 4.63 -3.64 8.01
C MET A 298 3.34 -3.79 8.80
N VAL A 299 2.24 -4.10 8.12
CA VAL A 299 0.90 -4.26 8.71
C VAL A 299 0.43 -5.69 8.50
N TYR A 300 -0.12 -6.28 9.54
CA TYR A 300 -0.62 -7.66 9.53
C TYR A 300 -2.07 -7.70 10.00
N CYS A 301 -2.94 -8.43 9.28
CA CYS A 301 -4.27 -8.75 9.76
C CYS A 301 -4.65 -10.18 9.38
N GLY A 302 -5.59 -10.76 10.11
CA GLY A 302 -6.25 -12.01 9.74
C GLY A 302 -7.39 -11.73 8.76
N ILE A 303 -7.48 -12.48 7.66
CA ILE A 303 -8.58 -12.44 6.70
C ILE A 303 -9.32 -13.78 6.76
N TYR A 304 -10.62 -13.70 6.96
CA TYR A 304 -11.52 -14.83 7.07
C TYR A 304 -12.71 -14.65 6.14
N THR A 305 -13.32 -15.75 5.71
CA THR A 305 -14.60 -15.71 4.99
C THR A 305 -15.76 -15.79 5.98
N GLU A 306 -16.85 -15.03 5.74
CA GLU A 306 -18.06 -15.11 6.56
C GLU A 306 -18.63 -16.53 6.55
N ASP A 307 -18.65 -17.18 5.39
CA ASP A 307 -18.95 -18.62 5.23
C ASP A 307 -17.66 -19.43 5.23
N GLY A 308 -17.40 -20.15 6.32
CA GLY A 308 -16.21 -21.01 6.46
C GLY A 308 -16.04 -22.08 5.37
N SER A 309 -17.09 -22.41 4.60
CA SER A 309 -17.00 -23.32 3.45
C SER A 309 -16.22 -22.72 2.28
N LYS A 310 -16.11 -21.39 2.20
CA LYS A 310 -15.35 -20.64 1.18
C LYS A 310 -13.84 -20.49 1.50
N TYR A 311 -13.34 -21.10 2.56
CA TYR A 311 -11.90 -21.09 2.89
C TYR A 311 -10.98 -21.54 1.73
N PRO A 312 -11.30 -22.61 0.97
CA PRO A 312 -10.50 -22.98 -0.20
C PRO A 312 -10.49 -21.90 -1.29
N ASP A 313 -11.65 -21.22 -1.50
CA ASP A 313 -11.77 -20.15 -2.50
C ASP A 313 -10.92 -18.94 -2.09
N LEU A 314 -10.90 -18.59 -0.80
CA LEU A 314 -10.04 -17.54 -0.26
C LEU A 314 -8.55 -17.86 -0.47
N ARG A 315 -8.14 -19.11 -0.24
CA ARG A 315 -6.76 -19.53 -0.50
C ARG A 315 -6.39 -19.35 -1.97
N ASP A 316 -7.22 -19.86 -2.87
CA ASP A 316 -6.98 -19.80 -4.31
C ASP A 316 -6.96 -18.33 -4.81
N ALA A 317 -7.79 -17.46 -4.22
CA ALA A 317 -7.80 -16.02 -4.50
C ALA A 317 -6.52 -15.33 -4.03
N LEU A 318 -6.08 -15.60 -2.79
CA LEU A 318 -4.82 -15.06 -2.26
C LEU A 318 -3.61 -15.53 -3.06
N GLU A 319 -3.55 -16.82 -3.44
CA GLU A 319 -2.51 -17.36 -4.31
C GLU A 319 -2.47 -16.61 -5.65
N LYS A 320 -3.63 -16.36 -6.29
CA LYS A 320 -3.72 -15.61 -7.54
C LYS A 320 -3.30 -14.13 -7.37
N LEU A 321 -3.70 -13.48 -6.28
CA LEU A 321 -3.28 -12.10 -6.01
C LEU A 321 -1.76 -12.02 -5.80
N GLN A 322 -1.18 -12.95 -5.03
CA GLN A 322 0.26 -13.00 -4.78
C GLN A 322 1.08 -13.18 -6.07
N LEU A 323 0.51 -13.84 -7.11
CA LEU A 323 1.16 -13.94 -8.42
C LEU A 323 1.37 -12.56 -9.08
N ASN A 324 0.49 -11.61 -8.79
CA ASN A 324 0.51 -10.27 -9.36
C ASN A 324 1.05 -9.22 -8.37
N ASP A 325 1.23 -9.60 -7.11
CA ASP A 325 1.69 -8.73 -6.04
C ASP A 325 2.69 -9.47 -5.13
N ALA A 326 3.97 -9.32 -5.45
CA ALA A 326 5.05 -9.97 -4.72
C ALA A 326 5.23 -9.46 -3.28
N SER A 327 4.58 -8.36 -2.91
CA SER A 327 4.63 -7.79 -1.56
C SER A 327 3.61 -8.43 -0.61
N LEU A 328 2.56 -9.07 -1.14
CA LEU A 328 1.57 -9.79 -0.34
C LEU A 328 2.16 -11.09 0.22
N SER A 329 2.16 -11.21 1.52
CA SER A 329 2.49 -12.47 2.22
C SER A 329 1.27 -13.00 2.97
N PHE A 330 1.08 -14.32 3.00
CA PHE A 330 0.00 -14.91 3.78
C PHE A 330 0.38 -16.31 4.28
N GLU A 331 -0.14 -16.64 5.47
CA GLU A 331 0.04 -17.93 6.13
C GLU A 331 -1.30 -18.41 6.68
N PRO A 332 -1.57 -19.73 6.70
CA PRO A 332 -2.79 -20.25 7.29
C PRO A 332 -2.90 -19.87 8.77
N GLU A 333 -4.08 -19.41 9.15
CA GLU A 333 -4.42 -19.03 10.52
C GLU A 333 -5.76 -19.66 10.93
N SER A 334 -5.97 -19.86 12.22
CA SER A 334 -7.26 -20.28 12.77
C SER A 334 -7.64 -19.42 13.96
N SER A 335 -8.90 -19.03 14.00
CA SER A 335 -9.53 -18.30 15.10
C SER A 335 -10.66 -19.16 15.71
N VAL A 336 -10.76 -19.15 17.02
CA VAL A 336 -11.87 -19.83 17.72
C VAL A 336 -13.22 -19.22 17.35
N ALA A 337 -13.22 -17.90 17.09
CA ALA A 337 -14.44 -17.15 16.76
C ALA A 337 -14.81 -17.21 15.27
N LEU A 338 -13.79 -17.20 14.35
CA LEU A 338 -14.00 -17.02 12.92
C LEU A 338 -13.68 -18.29 12.09
N GLY A 339 -13.11 -19.33 12.71
CA GLY A 339 -12.72 -20.56 12.02
C GLY A 339 -11.37 -20.47 11.31
N PHE A 340 -11.28 -21.03 10.11
CA PHE A 340 -10.05 -21.03 9.31
C PHE A 340 -9.97 -19.79 8.44
N GLY A 341 -8.78 -19.20 8.34
CA GLY A 341 -8.47 -18.03 7.54
C GLY A 341 -6.99 -17.94 7.25
N PHE A 342 -6.53 -16.73 6.91
CA PHE A 342 -5.13 -16.47 6.63
C PHE A 342 -4.65 -15.23 7.36
N ARG A 343 -3.46 -15.32 7.95
CA ARG A 343 -2.71 -14.16 8.42
C ARG A 343 -1.98 -13.54 7.25
N CYS A 344 -2.37 -12.32 6.87
CA CYS A 344 -1.82 -11.62 5.73
C CYS A 344 -0.94 -10.45 6.19
N GLY A 345 0.16 -10.25 5.47
CA GLY A 345 1.08 -9.13 5.65
C GLY A 345 1.04 -8.18 4.46
N PHE A 346 1.01 -6.88 4.76
CA PHE A 346 0.83 -5.78 3.81
C PHE A 346 1.89 -4.71 3.98
N LEU A 347 2.16 -3.93 2.93
CA LEU A 347 3.09 -2.79 2.98
C LEU A 347 2.59 -1.66 3.88
N GLY A 348 1.28 -1.42 3.91
CA GLY A 348 0.61 -0.40 4.70
C GLY A 348 -0.90 -0.59 4.71
N MET A 349 -1.62 0.39 5.24
CA MET A 349 -3.09 0.33 5.34
C MET A 349 -3.77 0.41 3.98
N LEU A 350 -3.32 1.29 3.10
CA LEU A 350 -3.88 1.40 1.74
C LEU A 350 -3.70 0.11 0.96
N HIS A 351 -2.53 -0.53 1.08
CA HIS A 351 -2.29 -1.83 0.45
C HIS A 351 -3.26 -2.89 0.99
N MET A 352 -3.50 -2.94 2.32
CA MET A 352 -4.45 -3.86 2.94
C MET A 352 -5.87 -3.64 2.39
N GLU A 353 -6.34 -2.40 2.32
CA GLU A 353 -7.66 -2.06 1.79
C GLU A 353 -7.82 -2.45 0.32
N VAL A 354 -6.80 -2.19 -0.50
CA VAL A 354 -6.79 -2.58 -1.92
C VAL A 354 -6.91 -4.09 -2.08
N ILE A 355 -6.12 -4.88 -1.33
CA ILE A 355 -6.20 -6.34 -1.39
C ILE A 355 -7.56 -6.85 -0.91
N GLN A 356 -8.11 -6.28 0.16
CA GLN A 356 -9.44 -6.64 0.65
C GLN A 356 -10.51 -6.37 -0.41
N GLU A 357 -10.57 -5.16 -0.98
CA GLU A 357 -11.54 -4.81 -2.02
C GLU A 357 -11.39 -5.67 -3.27
N ARG A 358 -10.17 -6.05 -3.66
CA ARG A 358 -9.92 -6.96 -4.78
C ARG A 358 -10.46 -8.36 -4.50
N LEU A 359 -10.25 -8.89 -3.29
CA LEU A 359 -10.82 -10.18 -2.88
C LEU A 359 -12.35 -10.17 -2.91
N GLU A 360 -12.96 -9.07 -2.48
CA GLU A 360 -14.41 -8.90 -2.49
C GLU A 360 -14.97 -8.76 -3.90
N ARG A 361 -14.36 -7.91 -4.76
CA ARG A 361 -14.90 -7.57 -6.09
C ARG A 361 -14.49 -8.57 -7.18
N GLU A 362 -13.23 -9.01 -7.22
CA GLU A 362 -12.72 -9.89 -8.28
C GLU A 362 -13.08 -11.36 -8.03
N PHE A 363 -13.22 -11.77 -6.75
CA PHE A 363 -13.44 -13.17 -6.36
C PHE A 363 -14.79 -13.43 -5.67
N ASP A 364 -15.63 -12.41 -5.51
CA ASP A 364 -16.98 -12.50 -4.90
C ASP A 364 -16.95 -13.15 -3.48
N LEU A 365 -15.98 -12.71 -2.68
CA LEU A 365 -15.79 -13.19 -1.31
C LEU A 365 -16.34 -12.17 -0.31
N GLU A 366 -17.16 -12.65 0.64
CA GLU A 366 -17.57 -11.87 1.82
C GLU A 366 -16.53 -12.09 2.92
N LEU A 367 -15.80 -11.01 3.28
CA LEU A 367 -14.64 -11.09 4.16
C LEU A 367 -14.89 -10.51 5.54
N VAL A 368 -14.24 -11.13 6.52
CA VAL A 368 -14.10 -10.60 7.89
C VAL A 368 -12.61 -10.41 8.16
N THR A 369 -12.21 -9.18 8.46
CA THR A 369 -10.83 -8.85 8.80
C THR A 369 -10.68 -8.59 10.29
N THR A 370 -9.53 -9.02 10.85
CA THR A 370 -9.18 -8.70 12.24
C THR A 370 -8.56 -7.30 12.33
N LEU A 371 -8.38 -6.81 13.54
CA LEU A 371 -7.68 -5.54 13.75
C LEU A 371 -6.26 -5.62 13.16
N PRO A 372 -5.84 -4.62 12.36
CA PRO A 372 -4.47 -4.53 11.90
C PRO A 372 -3.49 -4.45 13.06
N SER A 373 -2.35 -5.06 12.93
CA SER A 373 -1.29 -5.06 13.94
C SER A 373 0.08 -4.96 13.26
N VAL A 374 1.09 -4.59 14.06
CA VAL A 374 2.49 -4.64 13.67
C VAL A 374 3.15 -5.88 14.27
N ILE A 375 4.36 -6.22 13.82
CA ILE A 375 5.15 -7.27 14.48
C ILE A 375 5.81 -6.67 15.70
N TYR A 376 5.56 -7.28 16.87
CA TYR A 376 6.24 -6.98 18.12
C TYR A 376 7.36 -7.98 18.38
N LYS A 377 8.46 -7.52 18.94
CA LYS A 377 9.57 -8.36 19.36
C LYS A 377 9.51 -8.54 20.88
N VAL A 378 9.28 -9.76 21.33
CA VAL A 378 9.19 -10.09 22.77
C VAL A 378 10.41 -10.88 23.17
N VAL A 379 11.17 -10.35 24.13
CA VAL A 379 12.31 -11.01 24.75
C VAL A 379 11.82 -11.68 26.02
N LYS A 380 12.02 -12.99 26.10
CA LYS A 380 11.66 -13.78 27.29
C LYS A 380 12.77 -13.84 28.32
N THR A 381 12.42 -14.15 29.55
CA THR A 381 13.34 -14.32 30.68
C THR A 381 14.41 -15.41 30.46
N ASP A 382 14.18 -16.33 29.52
CA ASP A 382 15.16 -17.34 29.10
C ASP A 382 16.14 -16.84 28.02
N GLY A 383 16.01 -15.59 27.61
CA GLY A 383 16.79 -14.95 26.53
C GLY A 383 16.28 -15.29 25.11
N SER A 384 15.23 -16.07 24.95
CA SER A 384 14.64 -16.34 23.64
C SER A 384 13.84 -15.15 23.13
N ILE A 385 13.92 -14.92 21.80
CA ILE A 385 13.21 -13.84 21.14
C ILE A 385 12.04 -14.43 20.35
N VAL A 386 10.85 -13.87 20.53
CA VAL A 386 9.65 -14.26 19.79
C VAL A 386 9.14 -13.04 19.04
N MET A 387 8.97 -13.18 17.72
CA MET A 387 8.29 -12.20 16.89
C MET A 387 6.79 -12.47 16.97
N VAL A 388 6.01 -11.48 17.38
CA VAL A 388 4.57 -11.61 17.63
C VAL A 388 3.83 -10.69 16.67
N ASP A 389 3.21 -11.26 15.67
CA ASP A 389 2.34 -10.59 14.69
C ASP A 389 0.85 -10.72 15.05
N ASN A 390 0.50 -11.80 15.78
CA ASN A 390 -0.86 -12.08 16.24
C ASN A 390 -0.95 -11.95 17.77
N PRO A 391 -1.91 -11.17 18.32
CA PRO A 391 -2.12 -11.06 19.76
C PRO A 391 -2.34 -12.42 20.47
N HIS A 392 -2.86 -13.43 19.76
CA HIS A 392 -3.04 -14.78 20.32
C HIS A 392 -1.70 -15.40 20.75
N ASN A 393 -0.64 -15.14 20.00
CA ASN A 393 0.72 -15.68 20.25
C ASN A 393 1.52 -14.86 21.27
N TYR A 394 0.91 -13.83 21.88
CA TYR A 394 1.60 -13.01 22.89
C TYR A 394 1.90 -13.84 24.14
N PRO A 395 3.15 -13.97 24.57
CA PRO A 395 3.53 -14.81 25.72
C PRO A 395 2.89 -14.35 27.04
N ASP A 396 2.82 -15.26 28.01
CA ASP A 396 2.36 -14.92 29.35
C ASP A 396 3.28 -13.83 29.95
N PRO A 397 2.72 -12.78 30.56
CA PRO A 397 3.50 -11.71 31.19
C PRO A 397 4.58 -12.18 32.17
N ALA A 398 4.41 -13.36 32.81
CA ALA A 398 5.37 -13.91 33.76
C ALA A 398 6.69 -14.37 33.11
N VAL A 399 6.69 -14.67 31.80
CA VAL A 399 7.88 -15.11 31.06
C VAL A 399 8.48 -14.03 30.18
N ILE A 400 7.92 -12.83 30.18
CA ILE A 400 8.42 -11.69 29.40
C ILE A 400 9.44 -10.92 30.23
N GLU A 401 10.64 -10.73 29.68
CA GLU A 401 11.63 -9.80 30.25
C GLU A 401 11.29 -8.37 29.81
N HIS A 402 11.17 -8.14 28.50
CA HIS A 402 10.70 -6.88 27.92
C HIS A 402 10.12 -7.12 26.53
N ALA A 403 9.32 -6.18 26.06
CA ALA A 403 8.78 -6.17 24.71
C ALA A 403 9.24 -4.93 23.97
N GLU A 404 9.47 -5.08 22.67
CA GLU A 404 9.88 -4.00 21.78
C GLU A 404 8.85 -3.84 20.65
N GLU A 405 8.60 -2.59 20.26
CA GLU A 405 7.75 -2.26 19.12
C GLU A 405 8.54 -1.58 18.00
N PRO A 406 8.12 -1.74 16.73
CA PRO A 406 8.80 -1.09 15.61
C PRO A 406 8.52 0.41 15.63
N TYR A 407 9.58 1.20 15.49
CA TYR A 407 9.52 2.65 15.30
C TYR A 407 9.77 3.02 13.85
N VAL A 408 9.26 4.17 13.47
CA VAL A 408 9.48 4.79 12.16
C VAL A 408 10.01 6.20 12.34
N LYS A 409 10.88 6.61 11.42
CA LYS A 409 11.24 8.01 11.24
C LYS A 409 10.18 8.65 10.38
N VAL A 410 9.61 9.71 10.86
CA VAL A 410 8.49 10.44 10.25
C VAL A 410 8.97 11.81 9.85
N SER A 411 8.72 12.17 8.59
CA SER A 411 8.87 13.51 8.04
C SER A 411 7.49 14.09 7.72
N ILE A 412 7.18 15.25 8.31
CA ILE A 412 5.93 15.98 8.05
C ILE A 412 6.29 17.33 7.48
N ILE A 413 5.91 17.59 6.25
CA ILE A 413 6.09 18.91 5.61
C ILE A 413 4.76 19.65 5.66
N THR A 414 4.81 20.90 6.13
CA THR A 414 3.62 21.71 6.36
C THR A 414 3.93 23.20 6.34
N PRO A 415 2.96 24.08 5.97
CA PRO A 415 3.08 25.49 6.24
C PRO A 415 3.26 25.79 7.73
N ASN A 416 4.10 26.78 8.06
CA ASN A 416 4.47 27.15 9.42
C ASN A 416 3.27 27.39 10.35
N ASP A 417 2.15 27.89 9.81
CA ASP A 417 0.90 28.15 10.56
C ASP A 417 0.30 26.91 11.22
N PHE A 418 0.58 25.72 10.70
CA PHE A 418 0.01 24.46 11.20
C PHE A 418 0.90 23.69 12.17
N VAL A 419 2.15 24.14 12.38
CA VAL A 419 3.10 23.49 13.31
C VAL A 419 2.49 23.32 14.69
N GLY A 420 1.81 24.36 15.20
CA GLY A 420 1.13 24.35 16.49
C GLY A 420 0.00 23.32 16.61
N ASN A 421 -0.60 22.87 15.50
CA ASN A 421 -1.64 21.84 15.46
C ASN A 421 -1.05 20.42 15.36
N ILE A 422 0.13 20.30 14.74
CA ILE A 422 0.79 19.00 14.47
C ILE A 422 1.58 18.52 15.68
N MET A 423 2.33 19.39 16.35
CA MET A 423 3.15 18.98 17.49
C MET A 423 2.36 18.28 18.60
N PRO A 424 1.17 18.77 19.04
CA PRO A 424 0.34 18.04 20.00
C PRO A 424 -0.16 16.70 19.47
N LEU A 425 -0.49 16.60 18.16
CA LEU A 425 -0.91 15.35 17.54
C LEU A 425 0.20 14.29 17.63
N CYS A 426 1.43 14.64 17.24
CA CYS A 426 2.57 13.75 17.32
C CYS A 426 2.87 13.34 18.77
N GLN A 427 2.78 14.28 19.71
CA GLN A 427 2.97 14.00 21.14
C GLN A 427 1.90 13.05 21.68
N ASP A 428 0.64 13.26 21.31
CA ASP A 428 -0.47 12.35 21.68
C ASP A 428 -0.26 10.94 21.12
N ARG A 429 0.46 10.79 20.01
CA ARG A 429 0.83 9.52 19.39
C ARG A 429 2.21 9.01 19.81
N ARG A 430 2.72 9.44 20.96
CA ARG A 430 4.00 9.03 21.53
C ARG A 430 5.21 9.36 20.62
N GLY A 431 5.06 10.37 19.76
CA GLY A 431 6.12 10.81 18.88
C GLY A 431 7.24 11.52 19.65
N GLU A 432 8.48 11.09 19.40
CA GLU A 432 9.69 11.74 19.87
C GLU A 432 10.11 12.81 18.85
N TYR A 433 10.00 14.07 19.22
CA TYR A 433 10.51 15.17 18.40
C TYR A 433 12.02 15.06 18.21
N LYS A 434 12.49 15.13 16.98
CA LYS A 434 13.92 15.08 16.67
C LYS A 434 14.43 16.44 16.19
N ASP A 435 13.81 17.00 15.15
CA ASP A 435 14.28 18.21 14.52
C ASP A 435 13.14 18.94 13.80
N MET A 436 13.35 20.24 13.55
CA MET A 436 12.48 21.06 12.72
C MET A 436 13.36 21.91 11.81
N GLN A 437 13.18 21.76 10.52
CA GLN A 437 13.91 22.49 9.52
C GLN A 437 12.98 23.39 8.71
N TYR A 438 13.33 24.65 8.57
CA TYR A 438 12.67 25.54 7.63
C TYR A 438 13.20 25.23 6.23
N LEU A 439 12.32 24.76 5.36
CA LEU A 439 12.65 24.49 3.96
C LEU A 439 12.59 25.79 3.16
N ASP A 440 11.64 26.67 3.51
CA ASP A 440 11.44 28.00 2.96
C ASP A 440 10.92 28.94 4.06
N SER A 441 10.67 30.22 3.71
CA SER A 441 10.10 31.23 4.62
C SER A 441 8.77 30.83 5.24
N ASN A 442 7.99 29.97 4.59
CA ASN A 442 6.65 29.55 5.00
C ASN A 442 6.49 28.03 5.18
N LEU A 443 7.41 27.21 4.69
CA LEU A 443 7.34 25.76 4.68
C LEU A 443 8.34 25.16 5.69
N VAL A 444 7.86 24.21 6.49
CA VAL A 444 8.63 23.59 7.58
C VAL A 444 8.55 22.07 7.46
N GLU A 445 9.69 21.41 7.62
CA GLU A 445 9.77 19.97 7.85
C GLU A 445 9.90 19.68 9.34
N LEU A 446 8.99 18.87 9.87
CA LEU A 446 9.02 18.34 11.23
C LEU A 446 9.46 16.88 11.21
N ARG A 447 10.54 16.56 11.91
CA ARG A 447 11.07 15.20 12.00
C ARG A 447 10.76 14.61 13.37
N TYR A 448 10.11 13.46 13.33
CA TYR A 448 9.75 12.68 14.51
C TYR A 448 10.23 11.23 14.39
N GLU A 449 10.33 10.57 15.51
CA GLU A 449 10.44 9.13 15.59
C GLU A 449 9.24 8.61 16.38
N MET A 450 8.43 7.75 15.75
CA MET A 450 7.13 7.36 16.28
C MET A 450 6.94 5.85 16.23
N PRO A 451 6.18 5.26 17.16
CA PRO A 451 5.79 3.86 17.03
C PRO A 451 4.92 3.65 15.80
N LEU A 452 5.25 2.67 14.97
CA LEU A 452 4.50 2.37 13.75
C LEU A 452 3.01 2.12 14.03
N ASN A 453 2.69 1.44 15.13
CA ASN A 453 1.30 1.15 15.52
C ASN A 453 0.44 2.39 15.81
N GLU A 454 1.05 3.55 16.09
CA GLU A 454 0.32 4.81 16.32
C GLU A 454 0.05 5.58 15.02
N ILE A 455 0.67 5.16 13.90
CA ILE A 455 0.55 5.81 12.59
C ILE A 455 -0.45 5.08 11.71
N ILE A 456 -0.45 3.72 11.77
CA ILE A 456 -1.20 2.89 10.83
C ILE A 456 -2.72 3.11 10.85
N TYR A 457 -3.33 3.61 11.90
CA TYR A 457 -4.80 3.68 11.97
C TYR A 457 -5.35 4.95 11.30
N ASP A 458 -5.27 6.09 11.98
CA ASP A 458 -5.98 7.33 11.59
C ASP A 458 -5.07 8.56 11.60
N PHE A 459 -3.76 8.34 11.78
CA PHE A 459 -2.82 9.45 11.93
C PHE A 459 -2.81 10.37 10.70
N PHE A 460 -2.78 9.78 9.50
CA PHE A 460 -2.75 10.53 8.24
C PHE A 460 -4.02 11.36 8.04
N ASP A 461 -5.19 10.77 8.28
CA ASP A 461 -6.47 11.47 8.14
C ASP A 461 -6.62 12.57 9.18
N THR A 462 -6.21 12.30 10.42
CA THR A 462 -6.19 13.29 11.48
C THR A 462 -5.22 14.44 11.16
N LEU A 463 -4.05 14.13 10.60
CA LEU A 463 -3.07 15.12 10.16
C LEU A 463 -3.65 16.02 9.08
N LYS A 464 -4.22 15.43 8.02
CA LYS A 464 -4.91 16.16 6.94
C LYS A 464 -6.05 17.03 7.47
N ALA A 465 -6.91 16.49 8.34
CA ALA A 465 -8.01 17.25 8.93
C ALA A 465 -7.53 18.46 9.74
N ARG A 466 -6.48 18.30 10.57
CA ARG A 466 -5.92 19.38 11.40
C ARG A 466 -5.18 20.45 10.62
N THR A 467 -4.73 20.13 9.42
CA THR A 467 -3.96 21.02 8.54
C THR A 467 -4.73 21.46 7.30
N LYS A 468 -6.03 21.14 7.21
CA LYS A 468 -6.89 21.45 6.05
C LYS A 468 -6.35 20.85 4.74
N GLY A 469 -5.65 19.73 4.82
CA GLY A 469 -5.04 19.05 3.68
C GLY A 469 -3.65 19.55 3.29
N TYR A 470 -3.09 20.56 3.98
CA TYR A 470 -1.79 21.14 3.62
C TYR A 470 -0.57 20.40 4.16
N ALA A 471 -0.74 19.46 5.10
CA ALA A 471 0.40 18.66 5.57
C ALA A 471 0.53 17.37 4.78
N SER A 472 1.76 17.09 4.38
CA SER A 472 2.15 15.81 3.79
C SER A 472 2.99 15.01 4.78
N LEU A 473 2.91 13.68 4.65
CA LEU A 473 3.55 12.71 5.54
C LEU A 473 4.35 11.72 4.72
N ASP A 474 5.57 11.49 5.15
CA ASP A 474 6.38 10.34 4.73
C ASP A 474 6.97 9.65 5.95
N TYR A 475 7.21 8.33 5.86
CA TYR A 475 7.83 7.58 6.94
C TYR A 475 8.66 6.39 6.44
N GLU A 476 9.71 6.08 7.17
CA GLU A 476 10.57 4.92 6.93
C GLU A 476 10.79 4.10 8.21
N LEU A 477 10.94 2.78 8.06
CA LEU A 477 11.23 1.91 9.21
C LEU A 477 12.54 2.31 9.89
N SER A 478 12.49 2.39 11.21
CA SER A 478 13.64 2.59 12.08
C SER A 478 13.94 1.32 12.90
N GLU A 479 14.42 1.47 14.09
CA GLU A 479 14.77 0.39 14.99
C GLU A 479 13.58 -0.05 15.86
N TYR A 480 13.68 -1.25 16.43
CA TYR A 480 12.79 -1.69 17.50
C TYR A 480 13.19 -1.02 18.80
N LYS A 481 12.24 -0.48 19.55
CA LYS A 481 12.48 0.13 20.87
C LYS A 481 11.69 -0.57 21.97
N PRO A 482 12.27 -0.73 23.17
CA PRO A 482 11.56 -1.25 24.33
C PRO A 482 10.32 -0.41 24.66
N SER A 483 9.20 -1.07 24.92
CA SER A 483 7.92 -0.43 25.21
C SER A 483 7.08 -1.24 26.21
N GLU A 484 6.29 -0.56 27.04
CA GLU A 484 5.36 -1.20 27.97
C GLU A 484 4.11 -1.72 27.26
N LEU A 485 4.25 -2.83 26.53
CA LEU A 485 3.16 -3.44 25.78
C LEU A 485 2.32 -4.37 26.65
N VAL A 486 1.02 -4.33 26.45
CA VAL A 486 0.05 -5.22 27.10
C VAL A 486 -0.89 -5.81 26.06
N LYS A 487 -1.22 -7.10 26.24
CA LYS A 487 -2.29 -7.74 25.50
C LYS A 487 -3.63 -7.39 26.15
N VAL A 488 -4.57 -6.94 25.35
CA VAL A 488 -5.97 -6.69 25.73
C VAL A 488 -6.83 -7.78 25.13
N ASP A 489 -7.42 -8.61 26.00
CA ASP A 489 -8.36 -9.64 25.60
C ASP A 489 -9.79 -9.08 25.60
N MET A 490 -10.50 -9.30 24.49
CA MET A 490 -11.90 -8.92 24.36
C MET A 490 -12.81 -10.09 24.71
N LEU A 491 -13.79 -9.84 25.56
CA LEU A 491 -14.72 -10.84 26.07
C LEU A 491 -16.16 -10.45 25.72
N LEU A 492 -16.89 -11.34 25.06
CA LEU A 492 -18.32 -11.19 24.76
C LEU A 492 -19.09 -12.27 25.52
N ASN A 493 -20.02 -11.84 26.35
CA ASN A 493 -20.79 -12.71 27.24
C ASN A 493 -19.93 -13.58 28.17
N GLY A 494 -18.66 -13.25 28.36
CA GLY A 494 -17.67 -13.99 29.15
C GLY A 494 -16.73 -14.87 28.32
N ASP A 495 -17.02 -15.07 27.05
CA ASP A 495 -16.18 -15.83 26.13
C ASP A 495 -15.17 -14.91 25.45
N GLN A 496 -13.92 -15.35 25.34
CA GLN A 496 -12.86 -14.58 24.69
C GLN A 496 -13.06 -14.63 23.17
N VAL A 497 -12.97 -13.44 22.54
CA VAL A 497 -12.98 -13.26 21.09
C VAL A 497 -11.60 -12.86 20.66
N ASP A 498 -10.81 -13.84 20.21
CA ASP A 498 -9.41 -13.69 19.80
C ASP A 498 -9.25 -12.70 18.64
N ALA A 499 -10.16 -12.71 17.67
CA ALA A 499 -10.17 -11.82 16.51
C ALA A 499 -10.29 -10.33 16.85
N LEU A 500 -10.81 -9.99 18.04
CA LEU A 500 -10.95 -8.61 18.53
C LEU A 500 -9.89 -8.25 19.59
N SER A 501 -9.06 -9.20 20.00
CA SER A 501 -7.96 -8.96 20.94
C SER A 501 -6.83 -8.19 20.26
N PHE A 502 -6.12 -7.33 20.99
CA PHE A 502 -5.06 -6.50 20.43
C PHE A 502 -3.91 -6.27 21.42
N ILE A 503 -2.77 -5.85 20.92
CA ILE A 503 -1.61 -5.42 21.71
C ILE A 503 -1.53 -3.89 21.63
N ALA A 504 -1.33 -3.23 22.74
CA ALA A 504 -1.18 -1.79 22.82
C ALA A 504 -0.23 -1.38 23.95
N HIS A 505 0.28 -0.15 23.86
CA HIS A 505 0.98 0.46 24.98
C HIS A 505 0.06 0.61 26.19
N ARG A 506 0.58 0.33 27.38
CA ARG A 506 -0.19 0.29 28.65
C ARG A 506 -1.04 1.54 28.87
N GLU A 507 -0.48 2.72 28.61
CA GLU A 507 -1.19 4.00 28.81
C GLU A 507 -2.36 4.19 27.86
N LYS A 508 -2.26 3.68 26.62
CA LYS A 508 -3.31 3.81 25.58
C LYS A 508 -4.34 2.68 25.63
N ALA A 509 -3.98 1.55 26.26
CA ALA A 509 -4.81 0.34 26.29
C ALA A 509 -6.22 0.59 26.81
N TYR A 510 -6.40 1.37 27.89
CA TYR A 510 -7.72 1.68 28.47
C TYR A 510 -8.58 2.51 27.50
N GLY A 511 -8.04 3.58 26.95
CA GLY A 511 -8.77 4.47 26.04
C GLY A 511 -9.25 3.73 24.79
N ARG A 512 -8.36 2.93 24.18
CA ARG A 512 -8.68 2.12 23.00
C ARG A 512 -9.70 1.03 23.32
N ALA A 513 -9.53 0.32 24.43
CA ALA A 513 -10.45 -0.71 24.87
C ALA A 513 -11.87 -0.17 25.13
N ARG A 514 -11.97 1.03 25.71
CA ARG A 514 -13.26 1.68 25.97
C ARG A 514 -13.97 2.05 24.67
N LYS A 515 -13.29 2.72 23.74
CA LYS A 515 -13.84 3.06 22.41
C LYS A 515 -14.32 1.81 21.68
N LEU A 516 -13.52 0.73 21.71
CA LEU A 516 -13.87 -0.54 21.11
C LEU A 516 -15.14 -1.14 21.72
N CYS A 517 -15.26 -1.16 23.06
CA CYS A 517 -16.46 -1.64 23.75
C CYS A 517 -17.70 -0.80 23.38
N GLU A 518 -17.57 0.53 23.27
CA GLU A 518 -18.65 1.44 22.87
C GLU A 518 -19.10 1.16 21.43
N LYS A 519 -18.19 1.08 20.46
CA LYS A 519 -18.52 0.75 19.06
C LYS A 519 -19.17 -0.64 18.92
N LEU A 520 -18.62 -1.66 19.57
CA LEU A 520 -19.22 -2.99 19.57
C LEU A 520 -20.64 -3.01 20.14
N LYS A 521 -20.89 -2.24 21.20
CA LYS A 521 -22.24 -2.13 21.78
C LYS A 521 -23.26 -1.54 20.80
N ASP A 522 -22.84 -0.59 19.98
CA ASP A 522 -23.73 0.07 19.03
C ASP A 522 -24.02 -0.80 17.80
N ASN A 523 -23.06 -1.65 17.41
CA ASN A 523 -23.17 -2.51 16.23
C ASN A 523 -23.66 -3.94 16.52
N ILE A 524 -23.56 -4.43 17.76
CA ILE A 524 -24.09 -5.75 18.10
C ILE A 524 -25.60 -5.66 18.33
N PRO A 525 -26.42 -6.43 17.60
CA PRO A 525 -27.88 -6.39 17.74
C PRO A 525 -28.32 -6.90 19.12
N ARG A 526 -29.37 -6.29 19.64
CA ARG A 526 -29.94 -6.70 20.94
C ARG A 526 -30.43 -8.14 20.88
N GLN A 527 -29.99 -8.93 21.83
CA GLN A 527 -30.41 -10.32 22.02
C GLN A 527 -31.53 -10.44 23.03
N MET A 528 -32.09 -11.64 23.22
CA MET A 528 -33.10 -11.92 24.24
C MET A 528 -32.53 -11.84 25.68
N PHE A 529 -31.21 -11.78 25.82
CA PHE A 529 -30.46 -11.63 27.07
C PHE A 529 -29.47 -10.47 26.98
N GLU A 530 -28.92 -10.05 28.09
CA GLU A 530 -27.88 -9.02 28.13
C GLU A 530 -26.57 -9.59 27.69
N VAL A 531 -25.88 -8.89 26.76
CA VAL A 531 -24.56 -9.24 26.30
C VAL A 531 -23.54 -8.26 26.89
N PRO A 532 -22.77 -8.65 27.91
CA PRO A 532 -21.68 -7.84 28.40
C PRO A 532 -20.51 -7.94 27.42
N ILE A 533 -19.97 -6.78 27.05
CA ILE A 533 -18.75 -6.59 26.27
C ILE A 533 -17.69 -6.11 27.25
N GLN A 534 -16.56 -6.80 27.33
CA GLN A 534 -15.54 -6.52 28.33
C GLN A 534 -14.17 -6.58 27.68
N ALA A 535 -13.27 -5.69 28.10
CA ALA A 535 -11.86 -5.75 27.78
C ALA A 535 -11.06 -6.04 29.04
N ALA A 536 -10.11 -6.95 28.96
CA ALA A 536 -9.31 -7.39 30.09
C ALA A 536 -7.81 -7.42 29.79
N ILE A 537 -6.98 -7.12 30.77
CA ILE A 537 -5.52 -7.29 30.76
C ILE A 537 -5.17 -8.28 31.86
N GLY A 538 -4.57 -9.44 31.49
CA GLY A 538 -4.21 -10.48 32.46
C GLY A 538 -5.38 -10.93 33.35
N GLY A 539 -6.60 -11.02 32.77
CA GLY A 539 -7.82 -11.39 33.49
C GLY A 539 -8.51 -10.26 34.27
N LYS A 540 -7.88 -9.09 34.40
CA LYS A 540 -8.48 -7.92 35.05
C LYS A 540 -9.26 -7.09 34.04
N ILE A 541 -10.57 -6.92 34.25
CA ILE A 541 -11.43 -6.10 33.40
C ILE A 541 -11.04 -4.63 33.55
N ILE A 542 -10.71 -3.99 32.40
CA ILE A 542 -10.33 -2.57 32.31
C ILE A 542 -11.48 -1.72 31.73
N ALA A 543 -12.26 -2.26 30.79
CA ALA A 543 -13.42 -1.57 30.22
C ALA A 543 -14.60 -2.52 30.11
N ARG A 544 -15.82 -1.99 30.21
CA ARG A 544 -17.05 -2.76 30.12
C ARG A 544 -18.19 -1.92 29.57
N GLU A 545 -18.90 -2.49 28.59
CA GLU A 545 -20.20 -2.02 28.10
C GLU A 545 -21.20 -3.18 28.08
N THR A 546 -22.47 -2.89 27.90
CA THR A 546 -23.51 -3.93 27.90
C THR A 546 -24.56 -3.63 26.84
N VAL A 547 -24.80 -4.56 25.93
CA VAL A 547 -25.95 -4.55 25.02
C VAL A 547 -27.17 -5.02 25.79
N LYS A 548 -28.16 -4.13 25.96
CA LYS A 548 -29.37 -4.42 26.73
C LYS A 548 -30.25 -5.47 26.05
N ALA A 549 -30.79 -6.40 26.82
CA ALA A 549 -31.72 -7.41 26.31
C ALA A 549 -32.97 -6.77 25.67
N MET A 550 -33.51 -7.42 24.64
CA MET A 550 -34.83 -7.10 24.14
C MET A 550 -35.88 -7.31 25.27
N ARG A 551 -36.74 -6.32 25.47
CA ARG A 551 -37.85 -6.44 26.40
C ARG A 551 -39.11 -6.90 25.67
N LYS A 552 -39.57 -8.11 25.97
CA LYS A 552 -40.92 -8.53 25.62
C LYS A 552 -41.84 -8.06 26.74
N ASP A 553 -42.86 -7.28 26.42
CA ASP A 553 -43.86 -6.86 27.42
C ASP A 553 -44.76 -8.05 27.79
N VAL A 554 -44.31 -8.78 28.84
CA VAL A 554 -45.06 -9.94 29.34
C VAL A 554 -46.28 -9.52 30.17
N LEU A 555 -46.41 -8.21 30.47
CA LEU A 555 -47.49 -7.65 31.25
C LEU A 555 -48.63 -7.09 30.40
N ALA A 556 -48.45 -6.92 29.09
CA ALA A 556 -49.44 -6.36 28.17
C ALA A 556 -50.78 -7.11 28.17
N LYS A 557 -50.78 -8.40 28.51
CA LYS A 557 -51.98 -9.23 28.60
C LYS A 557 -52.53 -9.36 30.04
N CYS A 558 -51.97 -8.64 31.03
CA CYS A 558 -52.41 -8.68 32.41
C CYS A 558 -53.43 -7.55 32.65
N TYR A 559 -54.71 -7.83 32.42
CA TYR A 559 -55.81 -6.97 32.80
C TYR A 559 -56.10 -7.12 34.34
N GLY A 560 -56.07 -6.00 35.06
CA GLY A 560 -56.38 -5.95 36.48
C GLY A 560 -55.17 -5.90 37.42
N GLY A 561 -55.41 -5.53 38.69
CA GLY A 561 -54.41 -5.18 39.71
C GLY A 561 -53.73 -6.35 40.42
N ASP A 562 -53.65 -7.57 39.84
CA ASP A 562 -52.95 -8.71 40.44
C ASP A 562 -51.45 -8.55 40.42
N ILE A 563 -50.95 -7.93 41.49
CA ILE A 563 -49.50 -7.65 41.69
C ILE A 563 -48.69 -8.95 41.79
N THR A 564 -49.26 -10.02 42.36
CA THR A 564 -48.60 -11.29 42.57
C THR A 564 -48.34 -12.00 41.26
N ARG A 565 -49.31 -12.01 40.34
CA ARG A 565 -49.18 -12.56 39.00
C ARG A 565 -48.17 -11.78 38.16
N LYS A 566 -48.18 -10.45 38.26
CA LYS A 566 -47.18 -9.58 37.60
C LYS A 566 -45.75 -9.88 38.05
N LYS A 567 -45.51 -9.99 39.37
CA LYS A 567 -44.22 -10.38 39.94
C LYS A 567 -43.75 -11.75 39.43
N LYS A 568 -44.64 -12.75 39.47
CA LYS A 568 -44.33 -14.12 39.05
C LYS A 568 -43.98 -14.24 37.54
N LEU A 569 -44.62 -13.43 36.69
CA LEU A 569 -44.29 -13.35 35.26
C LEU A 569 -42.95 -12.68 35.02
N LEU A 570 -42.63 -11.63 35.77
CA LEU A 570 -41.33 -10.95 35.68
C LEU A 570 -40.17 -11.85 36.19
N GLU A 571 -40.40 -12.64 37.25
CA GLU A 571 -39.44 -13.62 37.77
C GLU A 571 -39.18 -14.73 36.75
N LYS A 572 -40.23 -15.32 36.15
CA LYS A 572 -40.09 -16.30 35.08
C LYS A 572 -39.35 -15.74 33.87
N GLN A 573 -39.60 -14.49 33.51
CA GLN A 573 -38.85 -13.84 32.42
C GLN A 573 -37.36 -13.67 32.77
N LYS A 574 -37.06 -13.30 34.03
CA LYS A 574 -35.69 -13.17 34.53
C LYS A 574 -34.94 -14.50 34.53
N GLU A 575 -35.60 -15.57 35.02
CA GLU A 575 -35.03 -16.94 34.98
C GLU A 575 -34.83 -17.45 33.57
N GLY A 576 -35.81 -17.22 32.66
CA GLY A 576 -35.68 -17.59 31.24
C GLY A 576 -34.52 -16.89 30.57
N LYS A 577 -34.33 -15.60 30.81
CA LYS A 577 -33.18 -14.83 30.31
C LYS A 577 -31.86 -15.34 30.89
N LYS A 578 -31.81 -15.73 32.17
CA LYS A 578 -30.61 -16.32 32.78
C LYS A 578 -30.23 -17.65 32.15
N LYS A 579 -31.22 -18.51 31.85
CA LYS A 579 -30.99 -19.79 31.13
C LYS A 579 -30.55 -19.55 29.69
N MET A 580 -31.18 -18.61 28.98
CA MET A 580 -30.76 -18.27 27.58
C MET A 580 -29.34 -17.72 27.52
N ARG A 581 -28.92 -16.92 28.52
CA ARG A 581 -27.54 -16.44 28.60
C ARG A 581 -26.51 -17.55 28.77
N GLN A 582 -26.88 -18.63 29.49
CA GLN A 582 -25.96 -19.76 29.71
C GLN A 582 -25.85 -20.71 28.50
N LEU A 583 -26.84 -20.68 27.60
CA LEU A 583 -26.93 -21.58 26.46
C LEU A 583 -26.73 -20.88 25.10
N GLY A 584 -26.80 -19.55 25.08
CA GLY A 584 -26.74 -18.76 23.83
C GLY A 584 -25.30 -18.39 23.45
N THR A 585 -24.85 -18.82 22.30
CA THR A 585 -23.71 -18.23 21.61
C THR A 585 -24.10 -16.87 21.05
N VAL A 586 -23.24 -15.86 21.23
CA VAL A 586 -23.44 -14.55 20.64
C VAL A 586 -22.76 -14.54 19.27
N SER A 587 -23.57 -14.49 18.21
CA SER A 587 -23.05 -14.22 16.87
C SER A 587 -22.65 -12.75 16.77
N ILE A 588 -21.44 -12.49 16.34
CA ILE A 588 -20.96 -11.14 16.06
C ILE A 588 -21.20 -10.91 14.56
N PRO A 589 -22.03 -9.93 14.18
CA PRO A 589 -22.24 -9.62 12.77
C PRO A 589 -20.96 -9.02 12.16
N THR A 590 -20.77 -9.21 10.86
CA THR A 590 -19.62 -8.70 10.10
C THR A 590 -19.48 -7.19 10.21
N GLU A 591 -20.62 -6.47 10.26
CA GLU A 591 -20.65 -5.03 10.44
C GLU A 591 -20.01 -4.58 11.77
N ALA A 592 -20.04 -5.41 12.80
CA ALA A 592 -19.40 -5.11 14.07
C ALA A 592 -17.86 -5.21 13.98
N PHE A 593 -17.33 -6.13 13.18
CA PHE A 593 -15.88 -6.20 12.89
C PHE A 593 -15.45 -4.99 12.04
N LEU A 594 -16.19 -4.66 10.99
CA LEU A 594 -15.91 -3.50 10.14
C LEU A 594 -15.97 -2.18 10.90
N ALA A 595 -16.96 -2.02 11.80
CA ALA A 595 -17.07 -0.84 12.65
C ALA A 595 -15.88 -0.66 13.61
N VAL A 596 -15.23 -1.76 13.97
CA VAL A 596 -14.05 -1.75 14.84
C VAL A 596 -12.80 -1.28 14.11
N LEU A 597 -12.69 -1.53 12.80
CA LEU A 597 -11.57 -1.03 11.99
C LEU A 597 -11.56 0.50 11.89
N LYS A 598 -12.74 1.14 11.98
CA LYS A 598 -12.94 2.60 11.94
C LYS A 598 -13.02 3.20 13.35
N LEU A 599 -12.07 2.81 14.23
CA LEU A 599 -12.13 3.17 15.67
C LEU A 599 -12.08 4.68 15.94
N ASP A 600 -11.56 5.46 15.03
CA ASP A 600 -11.21 6.85 15.28
C ASP A 600 -11.98 7.87 14.41
N GLU A 601 -13.02 7.42 13.65
CA GLU A 601 -14.02 8.30 13.02
C GLU A 601 -15.03 8.89 14.00
#